data_785a9013c962578c6ea719d60eb9da0a
#
_entry.id   785a9013c962578c6ea719d60eb9da0a
#
_cell.length_a   1.000
_cell.length_b   1.000
_cell.length_c   1.000
_cell.angle_alpha   90.00
_cell.angle_beta   90.00
_cell.angle_gamma   90.00
#
_symmetry.space_group_name_H-M   'P 1'
#
loop_
_entity.id
_entity.type
_entity.pdbx_description
1 polymer ?
#
loop_
_entity_poly.entity_id
_entity_poly.type
_entity_poly.pdbx_seq_one_letter_code
_entity_poly.pdbx_strand_id
1 'polypeptide(L)'
;MTRRFILGNPASVAFLGIVLVAACGGDQGESRSGPSDPGTAEWELVPRDRVAAECGLDPDLLEVADEALGFPWAVVRYGKLCHEHYPDGSDPSEELFSATKTLSSVVTGVAAYLTQELPRDGRKTGPLSDDDRVDHWLDSFDFNQDAQVAHVLAMVAHNEDLSFGARDYVYDDFGTDQINRLNDVVATAISQDPTNLGSSVEELTQRFLFEPLGMKNSTWNDGAPDKIFAHGWDGTVRDMARLGLLILNGGVWSGERLLDEAWIQKITHPAFEDSNTGYGYLTWLQSRSNRASSGSSERLQGPSDPCTPAAIWPEYPHGLSEATDCGYSAPYTCAQEYDVGGWAGAGAEGQHFVGHPGLDMVLISKHAGFMSSTFSTMWTAMRPALVALDPTFAGDEEAFCEAYGTNAYAPDL
;
A
#
# COMPACT_ATOMS: atom_id res chain seq x y z
N MET A 1 -41.06 -18.45 59.50
CA MET A 1 -41.72 -19.75 59.29
C MET A 1 -41.00 -20.43 58.12
N THR A 2 -40.01 -21.20 58.43
CA THR A 2 -39.78 -22.62 58.43
C THR A 2 -40.55 -23.41 57.33
N ARG A 3 -39.88 -23.93 56.35
CA ARG A 3 -39.64 -25.37 56.14
C ARG A 3 -38.87 -25.69 54.89
N ARG A 4 -37.83 -26.48 55.10
CA ARG A 4 -37.05 -27.29 54.20
C ARG A 4 -37.90 -28.45 53.58
N PHE A 5 -37.43 -29.02 52.43
CA PHE A 5 -37.20 -30.43 52.13
C PHE A 5 -36.76 -30.53 50.64
N ILE A 6 -35.57 -30.93 50.27
CA ILE A 6 -34.79 -32.18 50.26
C ILE A 6 -35.27 -33.17 49.17
N LEU A 7 -34.29 -33.44 48.29
CA LEU A 7 -33.90 -34.64 47.53
C LEU A 7 -34.76 -35.16 46.35
N GLY A 8 -34.04 -35.43 45.29
CA GLY A 8 -34.39 -36.39 44.27
C GLY A 8 -33.56 -36.28 43.00
N ASN A 9 -32.37 -36.87 43.01
CA ASN A 9 -31.66 -37.22 41.77
C ASN A 9 -32.14 -38.60 41.33
N PRO A 10 -32.41 -38.90 40.09
CA PRO A 10 -31.79 -40.08 39.53
C PRO A 10 -31.09 -39.85 38.18
N ALA A 11 -30.01 -40.55 38.05
CA ALA A 11 -29.21 -40.80 36.89
C ALA A 11 -30.02 -41.24 35.66
N SER A 12 -29.66 -40.72 34.51
CA SER A 12 -30.04 -41.29 33.22
C SER A 12 -28.88 -41.22 32.24
N VAL A 13 -28.28 -42.33 32.08
CA VAL A 13 -27.70 -42.99 30.91
C VAL A 13 -27.40 -42.09 29.70
N ALA A 14 -26.12 -41.86 29.50
CA ALA A 14 -25.56 -41.35 28.27
C ALA A 14 -25.66 -42.41 27.15
N PHE A 15 -26.42 -42.13 26.13
CA PHE A 15 -26.29 -42.81 24.84
C PHE A 15 -25.22 -42.12 24.02
N LEU A 16 -24.08 -42.78 23.89
CA LEU A 16 -23.01 -42.41 22.99
C LEU A 16 -23.41 -42.82 21.57
N GLY A 17 -24.05 -41.92 20.85
CA GLY A 17 -24.26 -42.06 19.40
C GLY A 17 -22.99 -41.71 18.67
N ILE A 18 -22.24 -42.72 18.23
CA ILE A 18 -21.12 -42.53 17.29
C ILE A 18 -21.74 -42.22 15.93
N VAL A 19 -21.75 -40.96 15.54
CA VAL A 19 -21.99 -40.57 14.15
C VAL A 19 -20.66 -40.71 13.44
N LEU A 20 -20.50 -41.76 12.65
CA LEU A 20 -19.45 -41.82 11.63
C LEU A 20 -19.80 -40.80 10.56
N VAL A 21 -19.21 -39.63 10.62
CA VAL A 21 -19.12 -38.75 9.48
C VAL A 21 -18.01 -39.29 8.59
N ALA A 22 -18.41 -39.87 7.46
CA ALA A 22 -17.47 -40.16 6.38
C ALA A 22 -16.84 -38.85 5.94
N ALA A 23 -15.58 -38.63 6.29
CA ALA A 23 -14.78 -37.58 5.74
C ALA A 23 -14.55 -37.86 4.24
N CYS A 24 -15.31 -37.18 3.39
CA CYS A 24 -14.86 -36.94 2.04
C CYS A 24 -13.58 -36.15 2.17
N GLY A 25 -12.45 -36.78 1.84
CA GLY A 25 -11.17 -36.11 1.71
C GLY A 25 -11.25 -35.08 0.60
N GLY A 26 -11.65 -33.87 0.95
CA GLY A 26 -11.26 -32.66 0.24
C GLY A 26 -9.80 -32.40 0.57
N ASP A 27 -8.98 -32.30 -0.43
CA ASP A 27 -7.63 -31.83 -0.36
C ASP A 27 -7.65 -30.53 0.46
N GLN A 28 -7.20 -30.61 1.69
CA GLN A 28 -6.99 -29.43 2.53
C GLN A 28 -5.78 -28.78 1.91
N GLY A 29 -6.06 -27.83 1.00
CA GLY A 29 -5.03 -26.92 0.58
C GLY A 29 -4.27 -26.47 1.82
N GLU A 30 -2.98 -26.74 1.87
CA GLU A 30 -2.11 -26.28 2.94
C GLU A 30 -2.45 -24.81 3.19
N SER A 31 -2.85 -24.47 4.41
CA SER A 31 -3.02 -23.09 4.82
C SER A 31 -1.70 -22.41 4.49
N ARG A 32 -1.69 -21.57 3.45
CA ARG A 32 -0.50 -20.79 3.10
C ARG A 32 -0.14 -20.05 4.39
N SER A 33 0.97 -20.42 4.98
CA SER A 33 1.59 -19.59 6.02
C SER A 33 1.73 -18.22 5.40
N GLY A 34 1.28 -17.19 6.08
CA GLY A 34 1.41 -15.80 5.62
C GLY A 34 2.82 -15.53 5.11
N PRO A 35 3.00 -14.49 4.29
CA PRO A 35 4.28 -14.22 3.66
C PRO A 35 5.41 -14.21 4.69
N SER A 36 6.49 -14.92 4.41
CA SER A 36 7.68 -14.89 5.26
C SER A 36 8.44 -13.61 4.94
N ASP A 37 8.72 -12.79 5.95
CA ASP A 37 9.59 -11.64 5.80
C ASP A 37 11.06 -12.00 6.14
N PRO A 38 12.04 -11.31 5.55
CA PRO A 38 13.46 -11.59 5.77
C PRO A 38 14.00 -11.01 7.09
N GLY A 39 13.19 -10.28 7.88
CA GLY A 39 13.66 -9.58 9.05
C GLY A 39 14.71 -8.51 8.72
N THR A 40 15.69 -8.36 9.59
CA THR A 40 16.81 -7.42 9.39
C THR A 40 17.98 -8.03 8.62
N ALA A 41 17.88 -9.31 8.24
CA ALA A 41 18.93 -10.03 7.51
C ALA A 41 19.02 -9.56 6.04
N GLU A 42 20.11 -9.94 5.38
CA GLU A 42 20.17 -9.87 3.92
C GLU A 42 19.03 -10.72 3.34
N TRP A 43 18.30 -10.12 2.40
CA TRP A 43 17.25 -10.85 1.70
C TRP A 43 17.87 -11.70 0.60
N GLU A 44 17.91 -12.99 0.83
CA GLU A 44 18.48 -13.93 -0.15
C GLU A 44 17.53 -14.04 -1.35
N LEU A 45 18.12 -13.89 -2.54
CA LEU A 45 17.42 -14.19 -3.78
C LEU A 45 17.15 -15.69 -3.86
N VAL A 46 15.91 -16.06 -4.17
CA VAL A 46 15.55 -17.47 -4.38
C VAL A 46 16.40 -18.04 -5.52
N PRO A 47 17.14 -19.13 -5.30
CA PRO A 47 17.92 -19.77 -6.37
C PRO A 47 17.04 -20.10 -7.58
N ARG A 48 17.57 -19.85 -8.77
CA ARG A 48 16.83 -19.98 -10.03
C ARG A 48 16.10 -21.32 -10.19
N ASP A 49 16.71 -22.41 -9.78
CA ASP A 49 16.14 -23.75 -9.84
C ASP A 49 14.99 -24.00 -8.85
N ARG A 50 14.77 -23.08 -7.91
CA ARG A 50 13.67 -23.12 -6.93
C ARG A 50 12.57 -22.08 -7.18
N VAL A 51 12.79 -21.11 -8.08
CA VAL A 51 11.83 -20.04 -8.35
C VAL A 51 10.46 -20.58 -8.75
N ALA A 52 10.42 -21.60 -9.62
CA ALA A 52 9.17 -22.21 -10.03
C ALA A 52 8.38 -22.82 -8.85
N ALA A 53 9.08 -23.54 -7.98
CA ALA A 53 8.46 -24.24 -6.85
C ALA A 53 8.10 -23.30 -5.69
N GLU A 54 8.94 -22.29 -5.44
CA GLU A 54 8.79 -21.43 -4.27
C GLU A 54 8.02 -20.13 -4.55
N CYS A 55 8.09 -19.66 -5.79
CA CYS A 55 7.45 -18.39 -6.21
C CYS A 55 6.28 -18.61 -7.19
N GLY A 56 6.15 -19.80 -7.79
CA GLY A 56 5.13 -20.05 -8.81
C GLY A 56 5.33 -19.17 -10.06
N LEU A 57 6.59 -18.92 -10.42
CA LEU A 57 6.99 -18.11 -11.58
C LEU A 57 7.98 -18.90 -12.42
N ASP A 58 7.83 -18.84 -13.73
CA ASP A 58 8.76 -19.50 -14.67
C ASP A 58 10.05 -18.68 -14.78
N PRO A 59 11.22 -19.23 -14.36
CA PRO A 59 12.46 -18.47 -14.35
C PRO A 59 12.99 -18.16 -15.74
N ASP A 60 12.70 -18.96 -16.77
CA ASP A 60 13.12 -18.69 -18.15
C ASP A 60 12.36 -17.49 -18.71
N LEU A 61 11.08 -17.36 -18.37
CA LEU A 61 10.25 -16.24 -18.79
C LEU A 61 10.53 -14.95 -17.99
N LEU A 62 11.05 -15.05 -16.77
CA LEU A 62 11.57 -13.88 -16.05
C LEU A 62 12.84 -13.33 -16.72
N GLU A 63 13.74 -14.19 -17.21
CA GLU A 63 14.91 -13.76 -18.01
C GLU A 63 14.51 -13.11 -19.34
N VAL A 64 13.42 -13.55 -19.96
CA VAL A 64 12.84 -12.88 -21.14
C VAL A 64 12.30 -11.49 -20.75
N ALA A 65 11.70 -11.36 -19.57
CA ALA A 65 11.24 -10.07 -19.07
C ALA A 65 12.40 -9.10 -18.81
N ASP A 66 13.57 -9.58 -18.36
CA ASP A 66 14.79 -8.75 -18.20
C ASP A 66 15.18 -8.05 -19.50
N GLU A 67 15.19 -8.80 -20.59
CA GLU A 67 15.52 -8.26 -21.92
C GLU A 67 14.47 -7.27 -22.41
N ALA A 68 13.19 -7.51 -22.09
CA ALA A 68 12.09 -6.67 -22.52
C ALA A 68 12.02 -5.35 -21.73
N LEU A 69 12.34 -5.39 -20.44
CA LEU A 69 12.25 -4.24 -19.54
C LEU A 69 13.49 -3.33 -19.63
N GLY A 70 14.70 -3.91 -19.56
CA GLY A 70 15.94 -3.18 -19.74
C GLY A 70 16.27 -2.14 -18.66
N PHE A 71 15.56 -2.14 -17.54
CA PHE A 71 15.78 -1.28 -16.36
C PHE A 71 15.86 -2.14 -15.09
N PRO A 72 16.36 -1.60 -13.95
CA PRO A 72 16.37 -2.30 -12.68
C PRO A 72 14.95 -2.64 -12.21
N TRP A 73 14.71 -3.93 -11.90
CA TRP A 73 13.41 -4.36 -11.41
C TRP A 73 13.53 -5.61 -10.54
N ALA A 74 12.50 -5.89 -9.75
CA ALA A 74 12.44 -7.08 -8.93
C ALA A 74 10.98 -7.56 -8.74
N VAL A 75 10.87 -8.85 -8.36
CA VAL A 75 9.60 -9.49 -7.98
C VAL A 75 9.76 -10.11 -6.60
N VAL A 76 8.88 -9.68 -5.70
CA VAL A 76 8.63 -10.35 -4.43
C VAL A 76 7.32 -11.13 -4.55
N ARG A 77 7.31 -12.39 -4.17
CA ARG A 77 6.09 -13.19 -4.09
C ARG A 77 6.14 -14.16 -2.92
N TYR A 78 5.03 -14.32 -2.22
CA TYR A 78 4.95 -15.15 -1.01
C TYR A 78 6.01 -14.79 0.04
N GLY A 79 6.30 -13.50 0.18
CA GLY A 79 7.33 -12.97 1.07
C GLY A 79 8.77 -13.22 0.63
N LYS A 80 9.01 -13.80 -0.54
CA LYS A 80 10.33 -14.16 -1.05
C LYS A 80 10.77 -13.23 -2.17
N LEU A 81 12.06 -12.88 -2.20
CA LEU A 81 12.67 -12.21 -3.33
C LEU A 81 12.89 -13.24 -4.44
N CYS A 82 11.98 -13.27 -5.40
CA CYS A 82 11.90 -14.32 -6.42
C CYS A 82 12.78 -14.02 -7.62
N HIS A 83 12.94 -12.75 -7.96
CA HIS A 83 13.73 -12.29 -9.09
C HIS A 83 14.18 -10.85 -8.85
N GLU A 84 15.38 -10.55 -9.35
CA GLU A 84 15.90 -9.18 -9.45
C GLU A 84 16.84 -9.08 -10.66
N HIS A 85 16.78 -7.96 -11.33
CA HIS A 85 17.60 -7.67 -12.49
C HIS A 85 18.15 -6.25 -12.42
N TYR A 86 19.44 -6.12 -12.67
CA TYR A 86 20.17 -4.85 -12.68
C TYR A 86 21.02 -4.80 -13.93
N PRO A 87 20.62 -4.08 -14.99
CA PRO A 87 21.34 -4.02 -16.27
C PRO A 87 22.82 -3.65 -16.12
N ASP A 88 23.13 -2.76 -15.18
CA ASP A 88 24.49 -2.29 -14.89
C ASP A 88 25.19 -3.11 -13.78
N GLY A 89 24.55 -4.19 -13.30
CA GLY A 89 25.07 -5.09 -12.28
C GLY A 89 25.12 -4.52 -10.87
N SER A 90 24.43 -3.39 -10.59
CA SER A 90 24.38 -2.75 -9.27
C SER A 90 23.01 -2.15 -8.98
N ASP A 91 22.69 -1.99 -7.70
CA ASP A 91 21.50 -1.30 -7.19
C ASP A 91 21.94 -0.16 -6.25
N PRO A 92 22.36 0.98 -6.80
CA PRO A 92 22.74 2.13 -5.98
C PRO A 92 21.53 2.72 -5.25
N SER A 93 21.76 3.26 -4.06
CA SER A 93 20.78 4.11 -3.38
C SER A 93 20.68 5.44 -4.11
N GLU A 94 19.48 5.78 -4.52
CA GLU A 94 19.18 6.98 -5.31
C GLU A 94 17.83 7.55 -4.92
N GLU A 95 17.58 8.82 -5.26
CA GLU A 95 16.33 9.46 -4.96
C GLU A 95 15.14 8.74 -5.63
N LEU A 96 14.14 8.42 -4.81
CA LEU A 96 12.93 7.72 -5.24
C LEU A 96 11.76 8.67 -5.51
N PHE A 97 12.03 9.99 -5.53
CA PHE A 97 11.07 11.04 -5.83
C PHE A 97 9.75 10.86 -5.06
N SER A 98 8.63 10.97 -5.73
CA SER A 98 7.30 10.88 -5.12
C SER A 98 6.93 9.52 -4.53
N ALA A 99 7.72 8.46 -4.76
CA ALA A 99 7.55 7.21 -4.01
C ALA A 99 7.73 7.43 -2.50
N THR A 100 8.46 8.48 -2.12
CA THR A 100 8.55 8.99 -0.74
C THR A 100 7.19 9.27 -0.10
N LYS A 101 6.19 9.67 -0.86
CA LYS A 101 4.85 9.95 -0.32
C LYS A 101 4.25 8.73 0.39
N THR A 102 4.37 7.56 -0.21
CA THR A 102 3.90 6.32 0.43
C THR A 102 4.73 5.98 1.67
N LEU A 103 6.07 6.17 1.62
CA LEU A 103 6.92 6.08 2.81
C LEU A 103 6.43 7.03 3.92
N SER A 104 6.11 8.28 3.58
CA SER A 104 5.65 9.30 4.51
C SER A 104 4.32 8.94 5.18
N SER A 105 3.42 8.31 4.43
CA SER A 105 2.19 7.74 4.99
C SER A 105 2.48 6.64 6.00
N VAL A 106 3.40 5.72 5.67
CA VAL A 106 3.82 4.64 6.59
C VAL A 106 4.46 5.23 7.85
N VAL A 107 5.36 6.21 7.72
CA VAL A 107 6.01 6.87 8.88
C VAL A 107 4.99 7.58 9.75
N THR A 108 3.98 8.24 9.16
CA THR A 108 2.88 8.85 9.93
C THR A 108 2.09 7.78 10.69
N GLY A 109 1.81 6.64 10.05
CA GLY A 109 1.16 5.49 10.68
C GLY A 109 1.98 4.86 11.81
N VAL A 110 3.29 4.76 11.65
CA VAL A 110 4.21 4.31 12.72
C VAL A 110 4.15 5.28 13.91
N ALA A 111 4.19 6.59 13.65
CA ALA A 111 4.06 7.60 14.71
C ALA A 111 2.69 7.51 15.42
N ALA A 112 1.61 7.30 14.67
CA ALA A 112 0.28 7.10 15.24
C ALA A 112 0.25 5.85 16.14
N TYR A 113 0.80 4.73 15.68
CA TYR A 113 0.89 3.48 16.44
C TYR A 113 1.70 3.65 17.74
N LEU A 114 2.85 4.29 17.67
CA LEU A 114 3.74 4.47 18.82
C LEU A 114 3.21 5.46 19.86
N THR A 115 2.34 6.40 19.46
CA THR A 115 1.77 7.40 20.35
C THR A 115 0.42 7.02 20.94
N GLN A 116 -0.16 5.88 20.58
CA GLN A 116 -1.55 5.50 20.92
C GLN A 116 -1.86 5.51 22.43
N GLU A 117 -0.88 5.26 23.27
CA GLU A 117 -1.06 5.23 24.74
C GLU A 117 -0.71 6.56 25.43
N LEU A 118 -0.33 7.59 24.68
CA LEU A 118 0.00 8.89 25.27
C LEU A 118 -1.25 9.63 25.75
N PRO A 119 -1.20 10.27 26.93
CA PRO A 119 -2.35 10.99 27.45
C PRO A 119 -2.64 12.28 26.68
N ARG A 120 -3.92 12.55 26.40
CA ARG A 120 -4.34 13.78 25.72
C ARG A 120 -4.77 14.83 26.74
N ASP A 121 -3.91 15.80 26.99
CA ASP A 121 -4.09 16.89 27.97
C ASP A 121 -4.13 18.28 27.28
N GLY A 122 -4.78 18.39 26.13
CA GLY A 122 -4.90 19.65 25.37
C GLY A 122 -4.25 19.57 24.00
N ARG A 123 -3.88 20.72 23.43
CA ARG A 123 -3.21 20.79 22.13
C ARG A 123 -1.79 20.22 22.20
N LYS A 124 -1.33 19.64 21.11
CA LYS A 124 0.01 19.06 20.94
C LYS A 124 0.33 17.92 21.90
N THR A 125 -0.71 17.26 22.41
CA THR A 125 -0.61 16.12 23.31
C THR A 125 -1.58 15.01 22.92
N GLY A 126 -1.26 13.78 23.30
CA GLY A 126 -2.08 12.59 23.07
C GLY A 126 -1.60 11.74 21.89
N PRO A 127 -2.36 10.72 21.54
CA PRO A 127 -2.08 9.91 20.36
C PRO A 127 -2.24 10.76 19.10
N LEU A 128 -1.36 10.53 18.13
CA LEU A 128 -1.56 11.04 16.78
C LEU A 128 -2.66 10.24 16.10
N SER A 129 -3.68 10.93 15.62
CA SER A 129 -4.77 10.33 14.83
C SER A 129 -4.94 11.10 13.53
N ASP A 130 -5.34 10.39 12.48
CA ASP A 130 -5.72 11.00 11.22
C ASP A 130 -7.03 11.81 11.31
N ASP A 131 -7.89 11.53 12.30
CA ASP A 131 -9.06 12.33 12.65
C ASP A 131 -8.72 13.63 13.36
N ASP A 132 -7.49 13.80 13.83
CA ASP A 132 -7.08 15.04 14.48
C ASP A 132 -7.10 16.19 13.48
N ARG A 133 -7.64 17.33 13.92
CA ARG A 133 -7.47 18.58 13.18
C ARG A 133 -6.00 18.97 13.15
N VAL A 134 -5.54 19.50 12.05
CA VAL A 134 -4.13 19.94 11.90
C VAL A 134 -3.79 21.01 12.95
N ASP A 135 -4.72 21.89 13.31
CA ASP A 135 -4.54 22.93 14.34
C ASP A 135 -4.37 22.36 15.77
N HIS A 136 -4.66 21.08 15.99
CA HIS A 136 -4.29 20.41 17.23
C HIS A 136 -2.75 20.31 17.38
N TRP A 137 -2.07 20.07 16.29
CA TRP A 137 -0.63 19.83 16.26
C TRP A 137 0.19 21.07 15.90
N LEU A 138 -0.30 21.90 14.97
CA LEU A 138 0.40 23.07 14.44
C LEU A 138 -0.25 24.38 14.87
N ASP A 139 0.56 25.41 15.07
CA ASP A 139 0.07 26.75 15.42
C ASP A 139 -0.31 27.55 14.18
N SER A 140 0.26 27.22 13.01
CA SER A 140 -0.02 27.88 11.73
C SER A 140 0.23 26.95 10.56
N PHE A 141 -0.59 27.05 9.54
CA PHE A 141 -0.48 26.41 8.23
C PHE A 141 -1.32 27.22 7.23
N ASP A 142 -1.12 27.02 5.94
CA ASP A 142 -1.62 27.88 4.85
C ASP A 142 -2.68 27.20 3.98
N PHE A 143 -3.36 26.19 4.49
CA PHE A 143 -4.48 25.51 3.84
C PHE A 143 -5.74 25.59 4.72
N ASN A 144 -6.80 24.84 4.41
CA ASN A 144 -8.07 24.90 5.12
C ASN A 144 -7.86 24.69 6.62
N GLN A 145 -8.32 25.66 7.41
CA GLN A 145 -8.10 25.67 8.86
C GLN A 145 -8.90 24.60 9.60
N ASP A 146 -9.90 24.00 8.95
CA ASP A 146 -10.67 22.87 9.49
C ASP A 146 -10.14 21.51 9.07
N ALA A 147 -9.04 21.49 8.29
CA ALA A 147 -8.46 20.25 7.80
C ALA A 147 -8.01 19.33 8.93
N GLN A 148 -8.28 18.06 8.75
CA GLN A 148 -7.74 16.96 9.55
C GLN A 148 -6.45 16.42 8.90
N VAL A 149 -5.69 15.65 9.65
CA VAL A 149 -4.49 14.93 9.14
C VAL A 149 -4.87 14.03 7.96
N ALA A 150 -6.04 13.37 8.01
CA ALA A 150 -6.59 12.59 6.91
C ALA A 150 -6.70 13.37 5.60
N HIS A 151 -7.13 14.63 5.66
CA HIS A 151 -7.25 15.47 4.47
C HIS A 151 -5.89 15.79 3.84
N VAL A 152 -4.86 15.97 4.67
CA VAL A 152 -3.48 16.17 4.19
C VAL A 152 -2.94 14.89 3.55
N LEU A 153 -3.15 13.74 4.19
CA LEU A 153 -2.75 12.42 3.67
C LEU A 153 -3.46 12.05 2.36
N ALA A 154 -4.68 12.53 2.16
CA ALA A 154 -5.43 12.34 0.91
C ALA A 154 -5.21 13.45 -0.12
N MET A 155 -4.36 14.46 0.17
CA MET A 155 -4.06 15.60 -0.69
C MET A 155 -5.29 16.46 -1.05
N VAL A 156 -6.23 16.63 -0.12
CA VAL A 156 -7.46 17.43 -0.30
C VAL A 156 -7.58 18.56 0.73
N ALA A 157 -6.56 18.81 1.53
CA ALA A 157 -6.61 19.76 2.65
C ALA A 157 -6.72 21.23 2.23
N HIS A 158 -6.45 21.58 0.97
CA HIS A 158 -6.57 22.94 0.46
C HIS A 158 -7.98 23.32 0.02
N ASN A 159 -8.87 22.34 -0.14
CA ASN A 159 -10.23 22.57 -0.60
C ASN A 159 -10.97 23.51 0.36
N GLU A 160 -11.68 24.51 -0.16
CA GLU A 160 -12.53 25.40 0.64
C GLU A 160 -13.64 24.61 1.36
N ASP A 161 -14.18 23.65 0.64
CA ASP A 161 -15.13 22.67 1.15
C ASP A 161 -14.39 21.34 1.35
N LEU A 162 -14.17 20.98 2.61
CA LEU A 162 -13.63 19.67 2.99
C LEU A 162 -14.62 18.53 2.80
N SER A 163 -15.83 18.82 2.27
CA SER A 163 -16.72 17.79 1.80
C SER A 163 -16.10 17.08 0.60
N PHE A 164 -16.04 15.79 0.69
CA PHE A 164 -15.35 14.91 -0.25
C PHE A 164 -15.99 14.78 -1.62
N GLY A 165 -17.15 15.36 -1.85
CA GLY A 165 -17.73 15.55 -3.16
C GLY A 165 -17.17 16.76 -3.91
N ALA A 166 -16.33 17.57 -3.29
CA ALA A 166 -15.66 18.65 -3.96
C ALA A 166 -14.53 18.12 -4.86
N ARG A 167 -14.53 18.56 -6.06
CA ARG A 167 -13.83 18.09 -7.25
C ARG A 167 -12.32 18.39 -7.29
N ASP A 168 -11.69 18.68 -6.16
CA ASP A 168 -10.37 19.28 -6.11
C ASP A 168 -9.34 18.36 -5.46
N TYR A 169 -9.29 17.10 -5.93
CA TYR A 169 -8.08 16.35 -5.76
C TYR A 169 -7.01 16.98 -6.65
N VAL A 170 -5.98 17.54 -6.05
CA VAL A 170 -4.90 18.19 -6.76
C VAL A 170 -3.58 17.55 -6.36
N TYR A 171 -2.98 16.81 -7.27
CA TYR A 171 -1.61 16.37 -7.19
C TYR A 171 -0.73 17.42 -7.89
N ASP A 172 -0.57 18.56 -7.27
CA ASP A 172 0.23 19.68 -7.75
C ASP A 172 1.24 20.15 -6.69
N ASP A 173 1.95 21.21 -6.99
CA ASP A 173 2.92 21.82 -6.06
C ASP A 173 2.24 22.23 -4.74
N PHE A 174 0.97 22.65 -4.81
CA PHE A 174 0.20 23.04 -3.64
C PHE A 174 -0.04 21.85 -2.70
N GLY A 175 -0.48 20.71 -3.24
CA GLY A 175 -0.65 19.47 -2.47
C GLY A 175 0.68 18.96 -1.93
N THR A 176 1.76 19.11 -2.69
CA THR A 176 3.11 18.76 -2.27
C THR A 176 3.55 19.58 -1.05
N ASP A 177 3.33 20.89 -1.04
CA ASP A 177 3.65 21.74 0.10
C ASP A 177 2.83 21.38 1.34
N GLN A 178 1.55 21.03 1.17
CA GLN A 178 0.70 20.61 2.27
C GLN A 178 1.20 19.34 2.94
N ILE A 179 1.55 18.30 2.17
CA ILE A 179 2.03 17.04 2.75
C ILE A 179 3.37 17.21 3.47
N ASN A 180 4.19 18.19 3.12
CA ASN A 180 5.40 18.50 3.86
C ASN A 180 5.09 18.95 5.30
N ARG A 181 3.89 19.50 5.56
CA ARG A 181 3.44 19.84 6.94
C ARG A 181 3.21 18.62 7.82
N LEU A 182 3.07 17.42 7.24
CA LEU A 182 3.05 16.18 8.03
C LEU A 182 4.34 15.95 8.80
N ASN A 183 5.49 16.43 8.30
CA ASN A 183 6.74 16.39 9.06
C ASN A 183 6.57 17.10 10.42
N ASP A 184 6.00 18.30 10.42
CA ASP A 184 5.81 19.08 11.62
C ASP A 184 4.76 18.46 12.57
N VAL A 185 3.72 17.87 12.00
CA VAL A 185 2.69 17.12 12.75
C VAL A 185 3.34 15.94 13.47
N VAL A 186 4.08 15.09 12.74
CA VAL A 186 4.76 13.92 13.30
C VAL A 186 5.81 14.36 14.33
N ALA A 187 6.64 15.36 14.00
CA ALA A 187 7.66 15.88 14.91
C ALA A 187 7.04 16.39 16.22
N THR A 188 5.91 17.10 16.12
CA THR A 188 5.17 17.58 17.31
C THR A 188 4.64 16.40 18.13
N ALA A 189 4.04 15.41 17.48
CA ALA A 189 3.49 14.23 18.17
C ALA A 189 4.54 13.45 18.93
N ILE A 190 5.71 13.16 18.33
CA ILE A 190 6.78 12.40 18.96
C ILE A 190 7.56 13.19 20.01
N SER A 191 7.52 14.53 19.95
CA SER A 191 8.19 15.40 20.93
C SER A 191 7.65 15.25 22.36
N GLN A 192 6.50 14.59 22.52
CA GLN A 192 5.91 14.28 23.84
C GLN A 192 6.74 13.25 24.63
N ASP A 193 7.45 12.35 23.93
CA ASP A 193 8.32 11.35 24.55
C ASP A 193 9.58 11.12 23.69
N PRO A 194 10.48 12.12 23.60
CA PRO A 194 11.62 12.04 22.70
C PRO A 194 12.62 10.95 23.10
N THR A 195 12.60 10.50 24.35
CA THR A 195 13.47 9.41 24.81
C THR A 195 13.08 8.08 24.18
N ASN A 196 11.79 7.80 24.11
CA ASN A 196 11.30 6.53 23.59
C ASN A 196 10.97 6.61 22.08
N LEU A 197 10.47 7.74 21.59
CA LEU A 197 9.99 7.90 20.20
C LEU A 197 11.04 8.48 19.24
N GLY A 198 12.12 9.05 19.76
CA GLY A 198 13.10 9.78 18.98
C GLY A 198 12.93 11.30 19.06
N SER A 199 14.03 12.00 18.84
CA SER A 199 14.09 13.47 18.90
C SER A 199 13.75 14.15 17.56
N SER A 200 13.62 13.38 16.51
CA SER A 200 13.31 13.85 15.16
C SER A 200 12.55 12.77 14.36
N VAL A 201 11.88 13.19 13.29
CA VAL A 201 11.22 12.25 12.35
C VAL A 201 12.23 11.30 11.72
N GLU A 202 13.46 11.77 11.47
CA GLU A 202 14.54 10.92 10.96
C GLU A 202 14.90 9.81 11.95
N GLU A 203 15.10 10.16 13.23
CA GLU A 203 15.42 9.17 14.27
C GLU A 203 14.27 8.18 14.46
N LEU A 204 13.02 8.66 14.45
CA LEU A 204 11.83 7.79 14.46
C LEU A 204 11.89 6.80 13.28
N THR A 205 12.05 7.31 12.06
CA THR A 205 12.06 6.50 10.84
C THR A 205 13.19 5.48 10.86
N GLN A 206 14.38 5.90 11.26
CA GLN A 206 15.53 5.01 11.36
C GLN A 206 15.27 3.88 12.35
N ARG A 207 14.84 4.20 13.57
CA ARG A 207 14.70 3.22 14.68
C ARG A 207 13.49 2.29 14.50
N PHE A 208 12.37 2.81 13.98
CA PHE A 208 11.11 2.08 14.00
C PHE A 208 10.64 1.61 12.63
N LEU A 209 11.37 1.95 11.57
CA LEU A 209 11.05 1.50 10.22
C LEU A 209 12.29 0.97 9.49
N PHE A 210 13.31 1.77 9.23
CA PHE A 210 14.44 1.33 8.40
C PHE A 210 15.26 0.21 9.05
N GLU A 211 15.61 0.33 10.34
CA GLU A 211 16.35 -0.72 11.04
C GLU A 211 15.56 -2.04 11.18
N PRO A 212 14.30 -2.04 11.64
CA PRO A 212 13.50 -3.26 11.68
C PRO A 212 13.34 -3.95 10.34
N LEU A 213 13.10 -3.18 9.28
CA LEU A 213 12.97 -3.69 7.92
C LEU A 213 14.30 -4.11 7.30
N GLY A 214 15.44 -3.74 7.86
CA GLY A 214 16.75 -3.97 7.26
C GLY A 214 17.02 -3.11 6.02
N MET A 215 16.42 -1.93 5.92
CA MET A 215 16.60 -0.96 4.84
C MET A 215 17.89 -0.16 5.03
N LYS A 216 19.02 -0.86 4.96
CA LYS A 216 20.35 -0.32 5.33
C LYS A 216 20.88 0.76 4.39
N ASN A 217 20.35 0.80 3.17
CA ASN A 217 20.78 1.74 2.14
C ASN A 217 19.80 2.91 1.99
N SER A 218 18.75 2.94 2.80
CA SER A 218 17.79 4.04 2.80
C SER A 218 18.27 5.20 3.63
N THR A 219 18.17 6.41 3.03
CA THR A 219 18.29 7.68 3.72
C THR A 219 17.12 8.58 3.33
N TRP A 220 16.79 9.55 4.17
CA TRP A 220 15.69 10.46 3.87
C TRP A 220 16.10 11.90 4.09
N ASN A 221 16.23 12.66 2.98
CA ASN A 221 16.68 14.06 2.95
C ASN A 221 17.97 14.27 3.76
N ASP A 222 19.01 13.52 3.44
CA ASP A 222 20.29 13.59 4.15
C ASP A 222 20.82 15.04 4.17
N GLY A 223 20.97 15.57 5.39
CA GLY A 223 21.43 16.93 5.62
C GLY A 223 20.39 18.05 5.46
N ALA A 224 19.14 17.76 5.08
CA ALA A 224 18.08 18.76 5.09
C ALA A 224 17.60 19.03 6.53
N PRO A 225 17.36 20.30 6.92
CA PRO A 225 16.88 20.63 8.26
C PRO A 225 15.46 20.09 8.54
N ASP A 226 14.61 20.05 7.50
CA ASP A 226 13.24 19.60 7.55
C ASP A 226 13.04 18.45 6.57
N LYS A 227 12.37 17.37 7.01
CA LYS A 227 12.05 16.26 6.12
C LYS A 227 10.99 16.70 5.11
N ILE A 228 11.21 16.35 3.87
CA ILE A 228 10.27 16.65 2.79
C ILE A 228 9.42 15.38 2.58
N PHE A 229 8.18 15.42 3.02
CA PHE A 229 7.27 14.26 2.92
C PHE A 229 6.84 13.96 1.49
N ALA A 230 7.01 14.91 0.59
CA ALA A 230 6.67 14.77 -0.82
C ALA A 230 7.72 14.01 -1.65
N HIS A 231 8.99 14.05 -1.25
CA HIS A 231 10.15 13.44 -1.94
C HIS A 231 11.37 13.35 -1.01
N GLY A 232 12.54 12.95 -1.55
CA GLY A 232 13.82 12.97 -0.84
C GLY A 232 14.16 11.69 -0.07
N TRP A 233 13.43 10.59 -0.31
CA TRP A 233 13.86 9.26 0.10
C TRP A 233 14.85 8.73 -0.95
N ASP A 234 16.09 8.49 -0.53
CA ASP A 234 17.06 7.70 -1.29
C ASP A 234 16.99 6.25 -0.87
N GLY A 235 16.94 5.35 -1.83
CA GLY A 235 16.81 3.92 -1.54
C GLY A 235 17.15 3.03 -2.74
N THR A 236 17.16 1.75 -2.50
CA THR A 236 17.41 0.69 -3.46
C THR A 236 16.11 0.00 -3.89
N VAL A 237 16.17 -0.81 -4.95
CA VAL A 237 15.07 -1.69 -5.35
C VAL A 237 14.66 -2.60 -4.18
N ARG A 238 15.64 -3.15 -3.45
CA ARG A 238 15.36 -4.01 -2.29
C ARG A 238 14.76 -3.25 -1.12
N ASP A 239 15.11 -1.98 -0.90
CA ASP A 239 14.48 -1.15 0.14
C ASP A 239 13.01 -0.87 -0.19
N MET A 240 12.71 -0.52 -1.45
CA MET A 240 11.32 -0.39 -1.91
C MET A 240 10.54 -1.71 -1.76
N ALA A 241 11.18 -2.84 -2.09
CA ALA A 241 10.57 -4.16 -1.94
C ALA A 241 10.20 -4.48 -0.49
N ARG A 242 11.05 -4.11 0.49
CA ARG A 242 10.79 -4.29 1.93
C ARG A 242 9.63 -3.43 2.41
N LEU A 243 9.59 -2.17 2.01
CA LEU A 243 8.46 -1.30 2.33
C LEU A 243 7.16 -1.82 1.70
N GLY A 244 7.21 -2.24 0.44
CA GLY A 244 6.08 -2.85 -0.25
C GLY A 244 5.58 -4.11 0.45
N LEU A 245 6.49 -4.98 0.88
CA LEU A 245 6.13 -6.20 1.61
C LEU A 245 5.52 -5.90 2.99
N LEU A 246 6.02 -4.89 3.70
CA LEU A 246 5.40 -4.45 4.96
C LEU A 246 3.94 -4.04 4.76
N ILE A 247 3.65 -3.27 3.71
CA ILE A 247 2.28 -2.86 3.37
C ILE A 247 1.44 -4.09 3.01
N LEU A 248 1.96 -4.98 2.18
CA LEU A 248 1.28 -6.22 1.79
C LEU A 248 0.96 -7.12 2.99
N ASN A 249 1.82 -7.10 4.02
CA ASN A 249 1.68 -7.86 5.26
C ASN A 249 0.86 -7.13 6.34
N GLY A 250 0.07 -6.13 6.00
CA GLY A 250 -0.79 -5.43 6.94
C GLY A 250 -0.06 -4.73 8.08
N GLY A 251 1.16 -4.26 7.84
CA GLY A 251 1.97 -3.54 8.81
C GLY A 251 2.74 -4.42 9.81
N VAL A 252 2.83 -5.73 9.53
CA VAL A 252 3.58 -6.68 10.37
C VAL A 252 4.89 -7.06 9.69
N TRP A 253 5.98 -7.10 10.45
CA TRP A 253 7.31 -7.51 10.01
C TRP A 253 7.99 -8.38 11.07
N SER A 254 8.53 -9.53 10.67
CA SER A 254 9.13 -10.52 11.59
C SER A 254 8.26 -10.89 12.79
N GLY A 255 6.93 -10.89 12.60
CA GLY A 255 5.96 -11.17 13.66
C GLY A 255 5.69 -9.98 14.60
N GLU A 256 6.34 -8.84 14.40
CA GLU A 256 6.09 -7.61 15.13
C GLU A 256 5.25 -6.63 14.32
N ARG A 257 4.26 -6.02 14.94
CA ARG A 257 3.46 -4.97 14.32
C ARG A 257 4.19 -3.63 14.41
N LEU A 258 4.46 -3.01 13.28
CA LEU A 258 5.10 -1.70 13.19
C LEU A 258 4.09 -0.55 13.08
N LEU A 259 2.93 -0.82 12.49
CA LEU A 259 1.80 0.12 12.42
C LEU A 259 0.48 -0.64 12.34
N ASP A 260 -0.61 0.02 12.67
CA ASP A 260 -1.94 -0.60 12.69
C ASP A 260 -2.41 -1.07 11.31
N GLU A 261 -3.07 -2.21 11.28
CA GLU A 261 -3.72 -2.73 10.08
C GLU A 261 -4.76 -1.76 9.52
N ALA A 262 -5.51 -1.09 10.41
CA ALA A 262 -6.45 -0.05 10.04
C ALA A 262 -5.79 1.12 9.29
N TRP A 263 -4.52 1.44 9.62
CA TRP A 263 -3.77 2.43 8.86
C TRP A 263 -3.36 1.91 7.49
N ILE A 264 -2.94 0.64 7.40
CA ILE A 264 -2.65 -0.01 6.12
C ILE A 264 -3.88 -0.01 5.22
N GLN A 265 -5.07 -0.27 5.75
CA GLN A 265 -6.32 -0.18 4.98
C GLN A 265 -6.50 1.23 4.37
N LYS A 266 -6.21 2.30 5.12
CA LYS A 266 -6.27 3.67 4.62
C LYS A 266 -5.19 4.01 3.58
N ILE A 267 -4.04 3.31 3.61
CA ILE A 267 -3.01 3.40 2.56
C ILE A 267 -3.49 2.71 1.28
N THR A 268 -4.11 1.54 1.40
CA THR A 268 -4.38 0.62 0.30
C THR A 268 -5.82 0.67 -0.24
N HIS A 269 -6.68 1.48 0.37
CA HIS A 269 -8.07 1.70 -0.05
C HIS A 269 -8.35 3.21 -0.21
N PRO A 270 -9.41 3.58 -0.91
CA PRO A 270 -9.78 4.98 -1.06
C PRO A 270 -9.88 5.68 0.30
N ALA A 271 -9.11 6.76 0.46
CA ALA A 271 -9.20 7.57 1.68
C ALA A 271 -10.58 8.23 1.78
N PHE A 272 -11.13 8.62 0.64
CA PHE A 272 -12.42 9.31 0.50
C PHE A 272 -13.09 8.89 -0.80
N GLU A 273 -13.96 7.91 -0.73
CA GLU A 273 -14.63 7.32 -1.89
C GLU A 273 -15.40 8.34 -2.74
N ASP A 274 -16.02 9.31 -2.09
CA ASP A 274 -16.82 10.35 -2.76
C ASP A 274 -15.96 11.36 -3.54
N SER A 275 -14.65 11.44 -3.25
CA SER A 275 -13.74 12.38 -3.89
C SER A 275 -12.84 11.70 -4.92
N ASN A 276 -12.13 10.66 -4.49
CA ASN A 276 -11.14 9.99 -5.31
C ASN A 276 -10.94 8.53 -4.89
N THR A 277 -11.50 7.61 -5.64
CA THR A 277 -11.34 6.17 -5.41
C THR A 277 -10.00 5.63 -5.91
N GLY A 278 -9.20 6.44 -6.58
CA GLY A 278 -7.87 6.11 -7.09
C GLY A 278 -6.73 6.46 -6.14
N TYR A 279 -7.02 6.95 -4.93
CA TYR A 279 -5.99 7.40 -4.00
C TYR A 279 -6.34 7.11 -2.54
N GLY A 280 -5.41 6.45 -1.87
CA GLY A 280 -5.44 6.24 -0.43
C GLY A 280 -4.61 7.32 0.29
N TYR A 281 -4.06 6.98 1.45
CA TYR A 281 -3.14 7.87 2.14
C TYR A 281 -1.79 7.90 1.42
N LEU A 282 -1.58 8.96 0.62
CA LEU A 282 -0.37 9.22 -0.16
C LEU A 282 0.07 8.04 -1.05
N THR A 283 -0.88 7.23 -1.50
CA THR A 283 -0.63 6.00 -2.26
C THR A 283 -1.64 5.88 -3.40
N TRP A 284 -1.15 5.55 -4.59
CA TRP A 284 -1.97 5.32 -5.76
C TRP A 284 -2.69 3.98 -5.66
N LEU A 285 -3.97 3.93 -6.07
CA LEU A 285 -4.76 2.72 -6.03
C LEU A 285 -5.09 2.22 -7.44
N GLN A 286 -5.05 0.92 -7.59
CA GLN A 286 -5.49 0.20 -8.77
C GLN A 286 -6.99 -0.12 -8.62
N SER A 287 -7.81 0.91 -8.54
CA SER A 287 -9.27 0.80 -8.39
C SER A 287 -9.99 1.13 -9.68
N ARG A 288 -11.30 0.90 -9.69
CA ARG A 288 -12.20 1.23 -10.82
C ARG A 288 -12.06 2.65 -11.36
N SER A 289 -11.64 3.57 -10.53
CA SER A 289 -11.54 4.99 -10.88
C SER A 289 -10.10 5.51 -10.87
N ASN A 290 -9.12 4.65 -10.99
CA ASN A 290 -7.69 4.99 -11.01
C ASN A 290 -7.27 6.02 -12.09
N ARG A 291 -8.21 6.50 -12.87
CA ARG A 291 -8.01 7.54 -13.89
C ARG A 291 -7.81 8.93 -13.33
N ALA A 292 -8.37 9.16 -12.16
CA ALA A 292 -8.24 10.42 -11.47
C ALA A 292 -6.81 10.81 -11.18
N SER A 293 -5.95 9.83 -11.17
CA SER A 293 -4.63 9.92 -10.60
C SER A 293 -3.51 10.17 -11.59
N SER A 294 -3.82 10.32 -12.85
CA SER A 294 -2.77 10.56 -13.84
C SER A 294 -2.32 12.01 -13.84
N GLY A 295 -1.62 12.36 -12.83
CA GLY A 295 -0.58 13.39 -12.78
C GLY A 295 -0.56 14.52 -13.79
N SER A 296 -1.69 15.06 -14.21
CA SER A 296 -1.69 16.38 -14.79
C SER A 296 -1.98 17.37 -13.67
N SER A 297 -1.05 18.25 -13.42
CA SER A 297 -1.20 19.48 -12.66
C SER A 297 -2.32 20.40 -13.21
N GLU A 298 -3.06 19.95 -14.18
CA GLU A 298 -4.23 20.63 -14.69
C GLU A 298 -5.41 20.24 -13.81
N ARG A 299 -5.97 21.23 -13.15
CA ARG A 299 -7.28 21.16 -12.51
C ARG A 299 -8.20 20.30 -13.37
N LEU A 300 -8.84 19.33 -12.76
CA LEU A 300 -9.88 18.53 -13.37
C LEU A 300 -10.84 19.47 -14.11
N GLN A 301 -10.71 19.52 -15.41
CA GLN A 301 -11.61 20.32 -16.22
C GLN A 301 -12.98 19.65 -16.20
N GLY A 302 -14.05 20.38 -16.16
CA GLY A 302 -15.40 19.90 -15.92
C GLY A 302 -15.86 18.71 -16.78
N PRO A 303 -17.09 18.21 -16.59
CA PRO A 303 -17.61 16.96 -17.13
C PRO A 303 -17.66 16.85 -18.66
N SER A 304 -17.20 17.85 -19.36
CA SER A 304 -17.15 17.87 -20.83
C SER A 304 -15.86 17.31 -21.44
N ASP A 305 -14.86 17.02 -20.61
CA ASP A 305 -13.62 16.39 -21.09
C ASP A 305 -13.74 14.87 -20.85
N PRO A 306 -13.79 14.05 -21.92
CA PRO A 306 -13.93 12.61 -21.76
C PRO A 306 -12.73 11.95 -21.08
N CYS A 307 -11.60 12.66 -21.02
CA CYS A 307 -10.39 12.21 -20.35
C CYS A 307 -10.21 12.81 -18.96
N THR A 308 -11.07 13.72 -18.57
CA THR A 308 -11.17 14.13 -17.17
C THR A 308 -11.66 12.94 -16.37
N PRO A 309 -11.16 12.72 -15.15
CA PRO A 309 -11.63 11.63 -14.33
C PRO A 309 -13.07 11.85 -13.87
N ALA A 310 -13.98 11.82 -14.82
CA ALA A 310 -15.42 11.78 -14.59
C ALA A 310 -15.80 10.58 -13.71
N ALA A 311 -14.93 9.61 -13.63
CA ALA A 311 -15.00 8.46 -12.75
C ALA A 311 -14.99 8.81 -11.25
N ILE A 312 -14.48 9.98 -10.87
CA ILE A 312 -14.55 10.45 -9.49
C ILE A 312 -15.96 10.98 -9.16
N TRP A 313 -16.81 11.14 -10.14
CA TRP A 313 -18.12 11.75 -9.93
C TRP A 313 -19.19 10.67 -9.91
N PRO A 314 -19.99 10.57 -8.84
CA PRO A 314 -21.07 9.59 -8.74
C PRO A 314 -22.06 9.65 -9.92
N GLU A 315 -22.20 10.83 -10.54
CA GLU A 315 -23.04 11.07 -11.71
C GLU A 315 -22.47 10.50 -13.01
N TYR A 316 -21.18 10.05 -12.99
CA TYR A 316 -20.53 9.45 -14.14
C TYR A 316 -19.89 8.09 -13.81
N PRO A 317 -20.64 7.15 -13.21
CA PRO A 317 -20.08 5.84 -12.81
C PRO A 317 -19.62 4.99 -14.00
N HIS A 318 -19.98 5.38 -15.22
CA HIS A 318 -19.70 4.64 -16.45
C HIS A 318 -18.59 5.26 -17.31
N GLY A 319 -18.00 6.36 -16.92
CA GLY A 319 -16.89 7.00 -17.64
C GLY A 319 -15.65 6.11 -17.83
N LEU A 320 -15.67 4.93 -17.26
CA LEU A 320 -14.61 3.93 -17.36
C LEU A 320 -14.53 3.27 -18.74
N SER A 321 -15.65 3.11 -19.45
CA SER A 321 -15.66 2.49 -20.79
C SER A 321 -15.07 3.39 -21.88
N GLU A 322 -15.08 4.71 -21.67
CA GLU A 322 -14.57 5.67 -22.64
C GLU A 322 -13.08 5.97 -22.51
N ALA A 323 -12.43 5.47 -21.51
CA ALA A 323 -11.05 5.79 -21.22
C ALA A 323 -10.00 5.01 -22.01
N THR A 324 -10.39 3.97 -22.67
CA THR A 324 -9.51 3.36 -23.68
C THR A 324 -9.10 4.37 -24.75
N ASP A 325 -9.97 5.35 -25.02
CA ASP A 325 -9.69 6.41 -25.98
C ASP A 325 -8.76 7.52 -25.47
N CYS A 326 -8.53 7.57 -24.15
CA CYS A 326 -7.67 8.57 -23.50
C CYS A 326 -6.20 8.16 -23.38
N GLY A 327 -5.80 7.09 -24.03
CA GLY A 327 -4.40 6.61 -24.00
C GLY A 327 -3.98 5.95 -22.69
N TYR A 328 -4.90 5.79 -21.75
CA TYR A 328 -4.71 4.97 -20.57
C TYR A 328 -4.98 3.51 -20.91
N SER A 329 -3.97 2.82 -21.37
CA SER A 329 -3.96 1.39 -21.21
C SER A 329 -3.81 1.12 -19.71
N ALA A 330 -4.93 1.06 -18.99
CA ALA A 330 -4.88 0.52 -17.66
C ALA A 330 -4.25 -0.86 -17.79
N PRO A 331 -3.10 -1.13 -17.13
CA PRO A 331 -2.54 -2.49 -17.10
C PRO A 331 -3.51 -3.45 -16.45
N TYR A 332 -4.57 -2.93 -15.87
CA TYR A 332 -5.57 -3.63 -15.10
C TYR A 332 -6.97 -3.22 -15.55
N THR A 333 -7.40 -3.73 -16.69
CA THR A 333 -8.82 -3.81 -17.02
C THR A 333 -9.59 -4.44 -15.86
N CYS A 334 -8.96 -5.34 -15.13
CA CYS A 334 -9.48 -5.96 -13.93
C CYS A 334 -9.91 -4.96 -12.85
N ALA A 335 -9.13 -3.92 -12.62
CA ALA A 335 -9.44 -2.93 -11.59
C ALA A 335 -10.72 -2.12 -11.89
N GLN A 336 -11.20 -2.17 -13.11
CA GLN A 336 -12.41 -1.47 -13.52
C GLN A 336 -13.69 -2.22 -13.14
N GLU A 337 -13.63 -3.54 -13.13
CA GLU A 337 -14.79 -4.42 -12.86
C GLU A 337 -14.73 -5.11 -11.50
N TYR A 338 -13.51 -5.37 -11.05
CA TYR A 338 -13.25 -6.09 -9.81
C TYR A 338 -12.44 -5.19 -8.91
N ASP A 339 -12.76 -4.78 -7.81
CA ASP A 339 -11.89 -4.04 -6.88
C ASP A 339 -10.79 -4.98 -6.39
N VAL A 340 -9.66 -4.95 -7.07
CA VAL A 340 -8.57 -5.91 -6.85
C VAL A 340 -7.61 -5.51 -5.71
N GLY A 341 -7.87 -4.36 -5.06
CA GLY A 341 -7.07 -3.91 -3.91
C GLY A 341 -5.60 -3.61 -4.23
N GLY A 342 -5.23 -3.48 -5.52
CA GLY A 342 -3.88 -3.13 -5.93
C GLY A 342 -3.52 -1.69 -5.54
N TRP A 343 -2.27 -1.47 -5.19
CA TRP A 343 -1.76 -0.16 -4.77
C TRP A 343 -0.33 0.06 -5.28
N ALA A 344 0.10 1.32 -5.31
CA ALA A 344 1.43 1.68 -5.79
C ALA A 344 2.01 2.90 -5.07
N GLY A 345 3.25 2.78 -4.60
CA GLY A 345 4.14 3.90 -4.38
C GLY A 345 4.82 4.25 -5.70
N ALA A 346 4.73 5.51 -6.12
CA ALA A 346 5.17 5.90 -7.44
C ALA A 346 5.96 7.22 -7.42
N GLY A 347 7.14 7.21 -7.99
CA GLY A 347 8.02 8.35 -8.16
C GLY A 347 8.31 8.66 -9.62
N ALA A 348 8.75 9.88 -9.87
CA ALA A 348 9.20 10.30 -11.18
C ALA A 348 10.28 9.34 -11.72
N GLU A 349 10.46 9.32 -13.03
CA GLU A 349 11.42 8.47 -13.73
C GLU A 349 11.22 6.96 -13.58
N GLY A 350 10.06 6.53 -13.06
CA GLY A 350 9.73 5.10 -12.94
C GLY A 350 10.26 4.41 -11.68
N GLN A 351 10.36 5.16 -10.60
CA GLN A 351 10.66 4.64 -9.26
C GLN A 351 9.38 4.09 -8.65
N HIS A 352 9.10 2.80 -8.80
CA HIS A 352 7.81 2.23 -8.40
C HIS A 352 7.94 0.97 -7.55
N PHE A 353 7.02 0.81 -6.62
CA PHE A 353 6.70 -0.47 -5.99
C PHE A 353 5.20 -0.67 -5.98
N VAL A 354 4.75 -1.78 -6.52
CA VAL A 354 3.35 -2.06 -6.82
C VAL A 354 2.91 -3.33 -6.13
N GLY A 355 1.95 -3.22 -5.23
CA GLY A 355 1.39 -4.37 -4.52
C GLY A 355 0.21 -4.97 -5.26
N HIS A 356 0.20 -6.30 -5.31
CA HIS A 356 -0.86 -7.13 -5.87
C HIS A 356 -1.34 -8.14 -4.82
N PRO A 357 -2.26 -7.75 -3.92
CA PRO A 357 -2.70 -8.63 -2.84
C PRO A 357 -3.22 -9.98 -3.32
N GLY A 358 -4.06 -10.00 -4.36
CA GLY A 358 -4.60 -11.24 -4.94
C GLY A 358 -3.55 -12.20 -5.51
N LEU A 359 -2.34 -11.72 -5.78
CA LEU A 359 -1.22 -12.54 -6.26
C LEU A 359 -0.17 -12.76 -5.18
N ASP A 360 -0.35 -12.17 -3.99
CA ASP A 360 0.65 -12.15 -2.91
C ASP A 360 2.02 -11.67 -3.45
N MET A 361 2.01 -10.52 -4.13
CA MET A 361 3.14 -10.07 -4.95
C MET A 361 3.40 -8.57 -4.79
N VAL A 362 4.67 -8.20 -4.83
CA VAL A 362 5.12 -6.81 -5.07
C VAL A 362 6.05 -6.80 -6.28
N LEU A 363 5.77 -5.90 -7.21
CA LEU A 363 6.65 -5.57 -8.34
C LEU A 363 7.37 -4.26 -8.08
N ILE A 364 8.66 -4.21 -8.35
CA ILE A 364 9.50 -3.05 -8.09
C ILE A 364 10.25 -2.64 -9.35
N SER A 365 10.38 -1.34 -9.60
CA SER A 365 11.22 -0.80 -10.69
C SER A 365 11.96 0.45 -10.26
N LYS A 366 13.09 0.70 -10.92
CA LYS A 366 13.81 1.97 -10.95
C LYS A 366 14.10 2.35 -12.40
N HIS A 367 14.10 3.66 -12.69
CA HIS A 367 14.40 4.20 -14.02
C HIS A 367 13.53 3.67 -15.17
N ALA A 368 12.32 3.25 -14.88
CA ALA A 368 11.42 2.64 -15.85
C ALA A 368 10.65 3.65 -16.72
N GLY A 369 10.91 4.96 -16.55
CA GLY A 369 10.24 6.01 -17.31
C GLY A 369 8.90 6.47 -16.71
N PHE A 370 7.97 6.92 -17.53
CA PHE A 370 6.71 7.52 -17.07
C PHE A 370 5.77 6.50 -16.42
N MET A 371 5.11 6.95 -15.36
CA MET A 371 4.28 6.18 -14.43
C MET A 371 3.27 5.23 -15.09
N SER A 372 2.44 5.74 -15.99
CA SER A 372 1.35 4.95 -16.60
C SER A 372 1.85 3.83 -17.51
N SER A 373 2.95 4.06 -18.20
CA SER A 373 3.55 3.04 -19.07
C SER A 373 4.32 1.98 -18.29
N THR A 374 4.90 2.35 -17.14
CA THR A 374 5.73 1.44 -16.36
C THR A 374 4.95 0.27 -15.78
N PHE A 375 3.80 0.54 -15.16
CA PHE A 375 2.97 -0.53 -14.59
C PHE A 375 2.51 -1.51 -15.64
N SER A 376 2.03 -0.99 -16.77
CA SER A 376 1.64 -1.80 -17.92
C SER A 376 2.80 -2.63 -18.46
N THR A 377 3.96 -2.00 -18.61
CA THR A 377 5.15 -2.65 -19.19
C THR A 377 5.67 -3.74 -18.27
N MET A 378 5.83 -3.48 -16.97
CA MET A 378 6.28 -4.50 -16.00
C MET A 378 5.31 -5.68 -15.96
N TRP A 379 4.02 -5.39 -15.86
CA TRP A 379 3.00 -6.42 -15.80
C TRP A 379 2.97 -7.28 -17.07
N THR A 380 2.98 -6.64 -18.23
CA THR A 380 2.98 -7.34 -19.52
C THR A 380 4.20 -8.23 -19.69
N ALA A 381 5.38 -7.78 -19.23
CA ALA A 381 6.60 -8.56 -19.29
C ALA A 381 6.61 -9.74 -18.30
N MET A 382 6.11 -9.54 -17.08
CA MET A 382 6.12 -10.53 -16.00
C MET A 382 4.99 -11.57 -16.10
N ARG A 383 3.80 -11.17 -16.55
CA ARG A 383 2.61 -12.04 -16.61
C ARG A 383 2.86 -13.41 -17.26
N PRO A 384 3.60 -13.55 -18.37
CA PRO A 384 3.89 -14.85 -18.96
C PRO A 384 4.54 -15.83 -17.99
N ALA A 385 5.43 -15.36 -17.11
CA ALA A 385 6.09 -16.21 -16.12
C ALA A 385 5.10 -16.75 -15.07
N LEU A 386 4.08 -15.96 -14.71
CA LEU A 386 2.99 -16.42 -13.83
C LEU A 386 2.10 -17.44 -14.53
N VAL A 387 1.61 -17.11 -15.72
CA VAL A 387 0.64 -17.93 -16.48
C VAL A 387 1.20 -19.29 -16.87
N ALA A 388 2.49 -19.38 -17.13
CA ALA A 388 3.15 -20.65 -17.48
C ALA A 388 3.02 -21.73 -16.39
N LEU A 389 2.96 -21.31 -15.12
CA LEU A 389 2.89 -22.20 -13.97
C LEU A 389 1.52 -22.24 -13.32
N ASP A 390 0.72 -21.19 -13.49
CA ASP A 390 -0.66 -21.12 -12.99
C ASP A 390 -1.66 -20.85 -14.12
N PRO A 391 -2.16 -21.92 -14.76
CA PRO A 391 -3.12 -21.78 -15.85
C PRO A 391 -4.45 -21.12 -15.47
N THR A 392 -4.74 -20.94 -14.17
CA THR A 392 -5.90 -20.19 -13.70
C THR A 392 -5.86 -18.75 -14.20
N PHE A 393 -4.66 -18.20 -14.37
CA PHE A 393 -4.42 -16.87 -14.92
C PHE A 393 -4.18 -16.86 -16.44
N ALA A 394 -4.34 -18.02 -17.09
CA ALA A 394 -4.29 -18.15 -18.53
C ALA A 394 -5.68 -17.80 -19.13
N GLY A 395 -5.67 -17.24 -20.31
CA GLY A 395 -6.88 -16.89 -21.02
C GLY A 395 -6.84 -15.45 -21.54
N ASP A 396 -8.00 -14.99 -21.98
CA ASP A 396 -8.12 -13.59 -22.30
C ASP A 396 -8.12 -12.72 -21.02
N GLU A 397 -8.21 -11.44 -21.21
CA GLU A 397 -8.09 -10.49 -20.11
C GLU A 397 -9.28 -10.60 -19.15
N GLU A 398 -10.47 -10.94 -19.65
CA GLU A 398 -11.67 -11.13 -18.84
C GLU A 398 -11.52 -12.34 -17.90
N ALA A 399 -11.08 -13.48 -18.42
CA ALA A 399 -10.83 -14.68 -17.61
C ALA A 399 -9.71 -14.46 -16.57
N PHE A 400 -8.65 -13.73 -16.94
CA PHE A 400 -7.61 -13.34 -16.00
C PHE A 400 -8.17 -12.44 -14.90
N CYS A 401 -8.99 -11.44 -15.24
CA CYS A 401 -9.58 -10.51 -14.28
C CYS A 401 -10.50 -11.23 -13.30
N GLU A 402 -11.31 -12.17 -13.78
CA GLU A 402 -12.16 -12.98 -12.92
C GLU A 402 -11.34 -13.81 -11.93
N ALA A 403 -10.31 -14.51 -12.41
CA ALA A 403 -9.43 -15.31 -11.57
C ALA A 403 -8.68 -14.45 -10.55
N TYR A 404 -8.18 -13.27 -10.97
CA TYR A 404 -7.50 -12.32 -10.10
C TYR A 404 -8.43 -11.76 -9.03
N GLY A 405 -9.63 -11.34 -9.42
CA GLY A 405 -10.63 -10.77 -8.51
C GLY A 405 -11.09 -11.77 -7.45
N THR A 406 -11.25 -13.05 -7.82
CA THR A 406 -11.62 -14.10 -6.84
C THR A 406 -10.50 -14.46 -5.87
N ASN A 407 -9.24 -14.15 -6.21
CA ASN A 407 -8.08 -14.33 -5.36
C ASN A 407 -7.65 -13.04 -4.66
N ALA A 408 -8.30 -11.91 -4.97
CA ALA A 408 -8.02 -10.66 -4.27
C ALA A 408 -8.31 -10.84 -2.79
N TYR A 409 -7.40 -10.41 -1.97
CA TYR A 409 -7.58 -10.33 -0.54
C TYR A 409 -8.61 -9.23 -0.27
N ALA A 410 -9.87 -9.62 -0.12
CA ALA A 410 -10.85 -8.77 0.52
C ALA A 410 -10.72 -9.05 2.02
N PRO A 411 -10.18 -8.14 2.83
CA PRO A 411 -10.37 -8.26 4.25
C PRO A 411 -11.88 -8.27 4.50
N ASP A 412 -12.35 -9.22 5.27
CA ASP A 412 -13.71 -9.18 5.79
C ASP A 412 -13.85 -7.88 6.60
N LEU A 413 -14.44 -6.85 5.97
CA LEU A 413 -14.78 -5.59 6.58
C LEU A 413 -15.96 -5.75 7.53
#